data_92ade9ee18d56b5daf4626747c03d2ae
#
_entry.id   92ade9ee18d56b5daf4626747c03d2ae
#
_cell.length_a   1.000
_cell.length_b   1.000
_cell.length_c   1.000
_cell.angle_alpha   90.00
_cell.angle_beta   90.00
_cell.angle_gamma   90.00
#
_symmetry.space_group_name_H-M   'P 1'
#
loop_
_entity.id
_entity.type
_entity.pdbx_description
1 polymer ?
#
loop_
_entity_poly.entity_id
_entity_poly.type
_entity_poly.pdbx_seq_one_letter_code
_entity_poly.pdbx_strand_id
1 'polypeptide(L)'
;MSTQIREPRQERSIEKKNRIIEAGYELFSEIGYYGTNTQEIAKRAGVSTGIVYGYFKDKRDILICVLNIYIEKVSEPFMAVFKDLKDKSDMPKVVTEILDLTIKTHEQNARLHNTLHSLAPTDETVNSTFIALENHI
;
A
#
# COMPACT_ATOMS: atom_id res chain seq x y z
N MET A 1 -27.32 -23.19 -7.18
CA MET A 1 -26.29 -24.19 -6.86
C MET A 1 -24.97 -23.98 -7.56
N SER A 2 -24.91 -23.20 -8.64
CA SER A 2 -23.63 -22.83 -9.31
C SER A 2 -22.80 -21.81 -8.54
N THR A 3 -23.36 -21.15 -7.53
CA THR A 3 -22.68 -20.12 -6.72
C THR A 3 -21.64 -20.69 -5.75
N GLN A 4 -21.84 -21.91 -5.24
CA GLN A 4 -20.89 -22.52 -4.31
C GLN A 4 -19.58 -22.98 -4.95
N ILE A 5 -19.58 -23.26 -6.26
CA ILE A 5 -18.38 -23.67 -6.98
C ILE A 5 -17.54 -22.46 -7.43
N ARG A 6 -18.15 -21.28 -7.58
CA ARG A 6 -17.46 -20.05 -7.99
C ARG A 6 -16.74 -19.34 -6.85
N GLU A 7 -17.26 -19.43 -5.62
CA GLU A 7 -16.66 -18.78 -4.44
C GLU A 7 -15.21 -19.23 -4.18
N PRO A 8 -14.85 -20.53 -4.14
CA PRO A 8 -13.46 -20.93 -3.93
C PRO A 8 -12.50 -20.47 -5.01
N ARG A 9 -12.95 -20.38 -6.26
CA ARG A 9 -12.13 -19.84 -7.36
C ARG A 9 -11.91 -18.34 -7.24
N GLN A 10 -12.96 -17.59 -6.88
CA GLN A 10 -12.85 -16.15 -6.64
C GLN A 10 -11.96 -15.85 -5.46
N GLU A 11 -12.09 -16.59 -4.36
CA GLU A 11 -11.23 -16.45 -3.18
C GLU A 11 -9.77 -16.73 -3.51
N ARG A 12 -9.47 -17.79 -4.27
CA ARG A 12 -8.11 -18.11 -4.71
C ARG A 12 -7.55 -17.03 -5.64
N SER A 13 -8.39 -16.49 -6.52
CA SER A 13 -7.99 -15.42 -7.42
C SER A 13 -7.68 -14.14 -6.65
N ILE A 14 -8.54 -13.76 -5.72
CA ILE A 14 -8.34 -12.60 -4.83
C ILE A 14 -7.08 -12.81 -3.98
N GLU A 15 -6.87 -13.98 -3.44
CA GLU A 15 -5.66 -14.31 -2.65
C GLU A 15 -4.40 -14.17 -3.48
N LYS A 16 -4.37 -14.69 -4.71
CA LYS A 16 -3.21 -14.54 -5.61
C LYS A 16 -2.94 -13.08 -5.93
N LYS A 17 -3.99 -12.33 -6.25
CA LYS A 17 -3.88 -10.89 -6.52
C LYS A 17 -3.31 -10.15 -5.31
N ASN A 18 -3.80 -10.45 -4.12
CA ASN A 18 -3.32 -9.83 -2.88
C ASN A 18 -1.86 -10.19 -2.59
N ARG A 19 -1.44 -11.42 -2.85
CA ARG A 19 -0.02 -11.82 -2.70
C ARG A 19 0.88 -11.05 -3.66
N ILE A 20 0.43 -10.79 -4.87
CA ILE A 20 1.17 -9.99 -5.85
C ILE A 20 1.31 -8.55 -5.36
N ILE A 21 0.24 -7.96 -4.84
CA ILE A 21 0.26 -6.60 -4.32
C ILE A 21 1.17 -6.49 -3.09
N GLU A 22 1.08 -7.43 -2.15
CA GLU A 22 1.97 -7.46 -0.98
C GLU A 22 3.43 -7.64 -1.37
N ALA A 23 3.73 -8.50 -2.34
CA ALA A 23 5.08 -8.67 -2.88
C ALA A 23 5.59 -7.35 -3.51
N GLY A 24 4.74 -6.68 -4.25
CA GLY A 24 5.04 -5.35 -4.81
C GLY A 24 5.33 -4.32 -3.72
N TYR A 25 4.50 -4.28 -2.70
CA TYR A 25 4.69 -3.40 -1.55
C TYR A 25 6.06 -3.62 -0.89
N GLU A 26 6.40 -4.87 -0.60
CA GLU A 26 7.67 -5.24 0.02
C GLU A 26 8.86 -4.84 -0.84
N LEU A 27 8.83 -5.18 -2.13
CA LEU A 27 9.94 -4.89 -3.05
C LEU A 27 10.09 -3.39 -3.31
N PHE A 28 9.00 -2.68 -3.50
CA PHE A 28 9.05 -1.22 -3.67
C PHE A 28 9.58 -0.51 -2.42
N SER A 29 9.33 -1.07 -1.25
CA SER A 29 9.85 -0.55 0.01
C SER A 29 11.32 -0.90 0.24
N GLU A 30 11.75 -2.10 -0.15
CA GLU A 30 13.11 -2.58 0.05
C GLU A 30 14.10 -2.05 -1.00
N ILE A 31 13.73 -2.16 -2.27
CA ILE A 31 14.61 -1.89 -3.42
C ILE A 31 14.25 -0.57 -4.10
N GLY A 32 12.99 -0.16 -4.02
CA GLY A 32 12.43 0.97 -4.73
C GLY A 32 11.69 0.55 -6.00
N TYR A 33 10.79 1.41 -6.44
CA TYR A 33 9.93 1.17 -7.61
C TYR A 33 10.74 0.95 -8.89
N TYR A 34 11.70 1.84 -9.17
CA TYR A 34 12.47 1.80 -10.40
C TYR A 34 13.44 0.62 -10.46
N GLY A 35 13.91 0.14 -9.30
CA GLY A 35 14.79 -1.02 -9.21
C GLY A 35 14.08 -2.37 -9.19
N THR A 36 12.74 -2.38 -9.19
CA THR A 36 11.95 -3.60 -9.13
C THR A 36 11.33 -3.91 -10.50
N ASN A 37 11.26 -5.20 -10.85
CA ASN A 37 10.58 -5.66 -12.07
C ASN A 37 9.48 -6.68 -11.75
N THR A 38 8.62 -6.95 -12.72
CA THR A 38 7.49 -7.87 -12.56
C THR A 38 7.92 -9.32 -12.29
N GLN A 39 9.08 -9.73 -12.79
CA GLN A 39 9.62 -11.05 -12.55
C GLN A 39 9.99 -11.27 -11.08
N GLU A 40 10.60 -10.27 -10.45
CA GLU A 40 10.91 -10.31 -9.02
C GLU A 40 9.66 -10.32 -8.16
N ILE A 41 8.65 -9.55 -8.55
CA ILE A 41 7.35 -9.52 -7.87
C ILE A 41 6.70 -10.90 -7.95
N ALA A 42 6.67 -11.52 -9.13
CA ALA A 42 6.12 -12.86 -9.33
C ALA A 42 6.85 -13.90 -8.44
N LYS A 43 8.17 -13.85 -8.43
CA LYS A 43 8.99 -14.75 -7.62
C LYS A 43 8.68 -14.61 -6.13
N ARG A 44 8.61 -13.40 -5.63
CA ARG A 44 8.29 -13.14 -4.21
C ARG A 44 6.86 -13.55 -3.87
N ALA A 45 5.90 -13.34 -4.77
CA ALA A 45 4.52 -13.75 -4.59
C ALA A 45 4.30 -15.26 -4.71
N GLY A 46 5.29 -16.01 -5.21
CA GLY A 46 5.17 -17.45 -5.42
C GLY A 46 4.28 -17.82 -6.61
N VAL A 47 4.23 -16.98 -7.63
CA VAL A 47 3.45 -17.20 -8.85
C VAL A 47 4.33 -17.02 -10.10
N SER A 48 3.84 -17.47 -11.24
CA SER A 48 4.53 -17.22 -12.52
C SER A 48 4.34 -15.77 -12.98
N THR A 49 5.26 -15.28 -13.80
CA THR A 49 5.14 -13.96 -14.44
C THR A 49 3.86 -13.85 -15.27
N GLY A 50 3.47 -14.93 -15.94
CA GLY A 50 2.20 -14.97 -16.71
C GLY A 50 0.97 -14.75 -15.83
N ILE A 51 0.98 -15.27 -14.61
CA ILE A 51 -0.09 -15.03 -13.63
C ILE A 51 -0.13 -13.56 -13.22
N VAL A 52 1.01 -12.92 -13.01
CA VAL A 52 1.07 -11.48 -12.70
C VAL A 52 0.41 -10.66 -13.82
N TYR A 53 0.77 -10.94 -15.08
CA TYR A 53 0.18 -10.26 -16.25
C TYR A 53 -1.29 -10.60 -16.48
N GLY A 54 -1.79 -11.66 -15.89
CA GLY A 54 -3.23 -11.96 -15.88
C GLY A 54 -4.04 -11.02 -14.98
N TYR A 55 -3.42 -10.43 -13.97
CA TYR A 55 -4.07 -9.49 -13.03
C TYR A 55 -3.69 -8.04 -13.26
N PHE A 56 -2.48 -7.76 -13.72
CA PHE A 56 -1.93 -6.42 -13.85
C PHE A 56 -1.32 -6.25 -15.24
N LYS A 57 -1.59 -5.12 -15.83
CA LYS A 57 -1.05 -4.76 -17.15
C LYS A 57 0.47 -4.59 -17.11
N ASP A 58 0.97 -3.94 -16.08
CA ASP A 58 2.38 -3.60 -15.91
C ASP A 58 2.70 -3.32 -14.43
N LYS A 59 3.95 -2.98 -14.16
CA LYS A 59 4.43 -2.63 -12.82
C LYS A 59 3.69 -1.42 -12.24
N ARG A 60 3.29 -0.47 -13.08
CA ARG A 60 2.56 0.72 -12.65
C ARG A 60 1.18 0.36 -12.08
N ASP A 61 0.46 -0.59 -12.68
CA ASP A 61 -0.83 -1.05 -12.16
C ASP A 61 -0.68 -1.66 -10.76
N ILE A 62 0.40 -2.41 -10.55
CA ILE A 62 0.74 -2.95 -9.22
C ILE A 62 1.02 -1.81 -8.25
N LEU A 63 1.77 -0.79 -8.66
CA LEU A 63 2.09 0.37 -7.84
C LEU A 63 0.82 1.09 -7.37
N ILE A 64 -0.16 1.31 -8.23
CA ILE A 64 -1.42 1.98 -7.87
C ILE A 64 -2.12 1.21 -6.72
N CYS A 65 -2.18 -0.11 -6.81
CA CYS A 65 -2.75 -0.93 -5.74
C CYS A 65 -1.90 -0.87 -4.46
N VAL A 66 -0.58 -0.89 -4.60
CA VAL A 66 0.36 -0.75 -3.46
C VAL A 66 0.17 0.60 -2.76
N LEU A 67 -0.01 1.67 -3.50
CA LEU A 67 -0.23 3.01 -2.93
C LEU A 67 -1.55 3.10 -2.15
N ASN A 68 -2.59 2.44 -2.61
CA ASN A 68 -3.86 2.37 -1.88
C ASN A 68 -3.69 1.65 -0.54
N ILE A 69 -2.96 0.53 -0.52
CA ILE A 69 -2.63 -0.18 0.73
C ILE A 69 -1.75 0.67 1.64
N TYR A 70 -0.78 1.37 1.07
CA TYR A 70 0.11 2.27 1.80
C TYR A 70 -0.69 3.34 2.54
N ILE A 71 -1.66 3.97 1.87
CA ILE A 71 -2.54 4.97 2.49
C ILE A 71 -3.30 4.37 3.68
N GLU A 72 -3.88 3.19 3.52
CA GLU A 72 -4.59 2.50 4.60
C GLU A 72 -3.65 2.19 5.78
N LYS A 73 -2.46 1.64 5.49
CA LYS A 73 -1.48 1.30 6.53
C LYS A 73 -0.97 2.53 7.28
N VAL A 74 -0.87 3.67 6.62
CA VAL A 74 -0.43 4.92 7.24
C VAL A 74 -1.54 5.56 8.06
N SER A 75 -2.77 5.59 7.53
CA SER A 75 -3.90 6.28 8.16
C SER A 75 -4.49 5.54 9.35
N GLU A 76 -4.53 4.20 9.31
CA GLU A 76 -5.15 3.39 10.34
C GLU A 76 -4.58 3.61 11.76
N PRO A 77 -3.25 3.59 11.98
CA PRO A 77 -2.70 3.87 13.30
C PRO A 77 -3.02 5.27 13.82
N PHE A 78 -3.05 6.27 12.94
CA PHE A 78 -3.43 7.64 13.34
C PHE A 78 -4.89 7.70 13.79
N MET A 79 -5.78 7.06 13.04
CA MET A 79 -7.20 6.99 13.39
C MET A 79 -7.42 6.26 14.72
N ALA A 80 -6.65 5.21 14.99
CA ALA A 80 -6.72 4.48 16.26
C ALA A 80 -6.35 5.37 17.46
N VAL A 81 -5.32 6.21 17.33
CA VAL A 81 -4.93 7.16 18.38
C VAL A 81 -6.07 8.13 18.69
N PHE A 82 -6.76 8.65 17.67
CA PHE A 82 -7.89 9.56 17.87
C PHE A 82 -9.11 8.88 18.48
N LYS A 83 -9.37 7.62 18.13
CA LYS A 83 -10.50 6.85 18.71
C LYS A 83 -10.35 6.62 20.21
N ASP A 84 -9.13 6.44 20.69
CA ASP A 84 -8.85 6.21 22.10
C ASP A 84 -8.80 7.49 22.93
N LEU A 85 -8.98 8.65 22.29
CA LEU A 85 -8.97 9.94 22.96
C LEU A 85 -10.28 10.15 23.72
N LYS A 86 -10.27 9.91 25.03
CA LYS A 86 -11.45 10.04 25.91
C LYS A 86 -11.49 11.37 26.65
N ASP A 87 -10.35 12.04 26.84
CA ASP A 87 -10.26 13.25 27.63
C ASP A 87 -9.17 14.18 27.06
N LYS A 88 -9.43 15.49 27.11
CA LYS A 88 -8.48 16.53 26.69
C LYS A 88 -7.20 16.59 27.56
N SER A 89 -7.26 16.04 28.77
CA SER A 89 -6.07 15.95 29.64
C SER A 89 -4.98 15.03 29.07
N ASP A 90 -5.34 14.12 28.14
CA ASP A 90 -4.42 13.19 27.49
C ASP A 90 -3.74 13.79 26.25
N MET A 91 -4.01 15.05 25.91
CA MET A 91 -3.46 15.69 24.70
C MET A 91 -1.94 15.65 24.59
N PRO A 92 -1.15 15.92 25.66
CA PRO A 92 0.30 15.84 25.57
C PRO A 92 0.78 14.43 25.16
N LYS A 93 0.14 13.39 25.71
CA LYS A 93 0.44 12.00 25.38
C LYS A 93 0.08 11.69 23.94
N VAL A 94 -1.08 12.13 23.48
CA VAL A 94 -1.55 11.95 22.10
C VAL A 94 -0.60 12.63 21.11
N VAL A 95 -0.17 13.85 21.38
CA VAL A 95 0.80 14.57 20.54
C VAL A 95 2.12 13.79 20.43
N THR A 96 2.63 13.27 21.54
CA THR A 96 3.84 12.45 21.55
C THR A 96 3.66 11.17 20.71
N GLU A 97 2.55 10.46 20.89
CA GLU A 97 2.25 9.25 20.12
C GLU A 97 2.14 9.53 18.61
N ILE A 98 1.51 10.65 18.24
CA ILE A 98 1.39 11.06 16.82
C ILE A 98 2.77 11.39 16.25
N LEU A 99 3.62 12.10 16.99
CA LEU A 99 4.98 12.42 16.55
C LEU A 99 5.81 11.15 16.34
N ASP A 100 5.80 10.25 17.30
CA ASP A 100 6.54 8.99 17.23
C ASP A 100 6.04 8.15 16.05
N LEU A 101 4.74 8.07 15.86
CA LEU A 101 4.11 7.34 14.76
C LEU A 101 4.48 7.95 13.41
N THR A 102 4.49 9.27 13.30
CA THR A 102 4.86 10.00 12.08
C THR A 102 6.31 9.71 11.72
N ILE A 103 7.22 9.81 12.67
CA ILE A 103 8.65 9.53 12.46
C ILE A 103 8.83 8.08 11.98
N LYS A 104 8.25 7.14 12.70
CA LYS A 104 8.34 5.70 12.37
C LYS A 104 7.78 5.41 10.98
N THR A 105 6.63 5.98 10.64
CA THR A 105 5.99 5.80 9.34
C THR A 105 6.86 6.35 8.20
N HIS A 106 7.43 7.53 8.38
CA HIS A 106 8.35 8.11 7.41
C HIS A 106 9.61 7.27 7.21
N GLU A 107 10.21 6.79 8.28
CA GLU A 107 11.40 5.93 8.20
C GLU A 107 11.12 4.62 7.45
N GLN A 108 9.99 3.99 7.73
CA GLN A 108 9.61 2.71 7.12
C GLN A 108 9.19 2.82 5.66
N ASN A 109 8.65 3.96 5.24
CA ASN A 109 8.02 4.13 3.93
C ASN A 109 8.65 5.23 3.08
N ALA A 110 9.87 5.66 3.40
CA ALA A 110 10.55 6.74 2.71
C ALA A 110 10.66 6.52 1.19
N ARG A 111 10.95 5.29 0.75
CA ARG A 111 11.08 4.97 -0.67
C ARG A 111 9.76 5.06 -1.42
N LEU A 112 8.67 4.55 -0.85
CA LEU A 112 7.33 4.69 -1.44
C LEU A 112 6.89 6.14 -1.49
N HIS A 113 7.14 6.89 -0.44
CA HIS A 113 6.83 8.31 -0.40
C HIS A 113 7.61 9.08 -1.47
N ASN A 114 8.89 8.80 -1.63
CA ASN A 114 9.71 9.39 -2.69
C ASN A 114 9.23 9.00 -4.09
N THR A 115 8.78 7.77 -4.28
CA THR A 115 8.18 7.33 -5.55
C THR A 115 6.93 8.14 -5.87
N LEU A 116 6.05 8.36 -4.89
CA LEU A 116 4.88 9.22 -5.04
C LEU A 116 5.27 10.63 -5.48
N HIS A 117 6.21 11.23 -4.80
CA HIS A 117 6.68 12.58 -5.14
C HIS A 117 7.26 12.67 -6.55
N SER A 118 7.99 11.63 -6.99
CA SER A 118 8.60 11.64 -8.31
C SER A 118 7.61 11.44 -9.45
N LEU A 119 6.55 10.67 -9.23
CA LEU A 119 5.55 10.33 -10.25
C LEU A 119 4.35 11.27 -10.29
N ALA A 120 3.95 11.84 -9.16
CA ALA A 120 2.77 12.69 -9.06
C ALA A 120 2.72 13.83 -10.09
N PRO A 121 3.82 14.53 -10.40
CA PRO A 121 3.79 15.62 -11.38
C PRO A 121 3.44 15.20 -12.80
N THR A 122 3.67 13.91 -13.15
CA THR A 122 3.49 13.41 -14.54
C THR A 122 2.40 12.33 -14.65
N ASP A 123 1.86 11.86 -13.53
CA ASP A 123 0.87 10.79 -13.49
C ASP A 123 -0.34 11.21 -12.67
N GLU A 124 -1.47 11.44 -13.33
CA GLU A 124 -2.71 11.91 -12.69
C GLU A 124 -3.25 10.94 -11.63
N THR A 125 -3.14 9.64 -11.87
CA THR A 125 -3.61 8.62 -10.93
C THR A 125 -2.77 8.65 -9.66
N VAL A 126 -1.44 8.73 -9.80
CA VAL A 126 -0.51 8.85 -8.67
C VAL A 126 -0.75 10.16 -7.93
N ASN A 127 -0.96 11.26 -8.66
CA ASN A 127 -1.24 12.56 -8.05
C ASN A 127 -2.54 12.54 -7.23
N SER A 128 -3.60 11.93 -7.76
CA SER A 128 -4.87 11.78 -7.05
C SER A 128 -4.69 10.96 -5.77
N THR A 129 -3.89 9.92 -5.81
CA THR A 129 -3.56 9.10 -4.65
C THR A 129 -2.77 9.90 -3.62
N PHE A 130 -1.83 10.72 -4.05
CA PHE A 130 -1.03 11.59 -3.20
C PHE A 130 -1.92 12.64 -2.49
N ILE A 131 -2.84 13.28 -3.22
CA ILE A 131 -3.79 14.23 -2.66
C ILE A 131 -4.71 13.55 -1.62
N ALA A 132 -5.15 12.33 -1.90
CA ALA A 132 -5.96 11.55 -0.96
C ALA A 132 -5.20 11.28 0.34
N LEU A 133 -3.90 10.99 0.26
CA LEU A 133 -3.04 10.80 1.43
C LEU A 133 -2.94 12.10 2.24
N GLU A 134 -2.70 13.23 1.60
CA GLU A 134 -2.62 14.53 2.28
C GLU A 134 -3.93 14.89 2.98
N ASN A 135 -5.06 14.58 2.37
CA ASN A 135 -6.38 14.87 2.95
C ASN A 135 -6.75 13.95 4.12
N HIS A 136 -6.05 12.83 4.30
CA HIS A 136 -6.28 11.91 5.42
C HIS A 136 -5.44 12.25 6.66
N ILE A 137 -4.45 13.09 6.51
CA ILE A 137 -3.59 13.59 7.57
C ILE A 137 -4.06 14.98 8.01
#